data_592aca9de8b13da1cf7d2cee37c4c0a7
#
_entry.id   592aca9de8b13da1cf7d2cee37c4c0a7
#
_cell.length_a   1.000
_cell.length_b   1.000
_cell.length_c   1.000
_cell.angle_alpha   90.00
_cell.angle_beta   90.00
_cell.angle_gamma   90.00
#
_symmetry.space_group_name_H-M   'P 1'
#
loop_
_entity.id
_entity.type
_entity.pdbx_description
1 polymer ?
#
loop_
_entity_poly.entity_id
_entity_poly.type
_entity_poly.pdbx_seq_one_letter_code
_entity_poly.pdbx_strand_id
1 'polypeptide(L)'
;MSLAEVRAELVAARAEFLRIFGFEARTAGAPGWQSNAQSREVYDEANLLYASDTRGGAPFFPRIGGKPFNTLEIPSTLPTFDELMGRPEYPDHTIVAHYLGLMKADAARTHVFTLHAEIEGMGRRTLFQELLGACSVEGVEFIRMDDYARELLANRAAIPVRDQVR
;
A
#
# COMPACT_ATOMS: atom_id res chain seq x y z
N MET A 1 0.79 -11.20 -18.55
CA MET A 1 -0.61 -10.90 -18.92
C MET A 1 -0.63 -9.82 -19.96
N SER A 2 -1.49 -9.92 -20.98
CA SER A 2 -1.74 -8.86 -21.95
C SER A 2 -2.57 -7.72 -21.32
N LEU A 3 -2.60 -6.55 -21.96
CA LEU A 3 -3.43 -5.42 -21.50
C LEU A 3 -4.91 -5.79 -21.40
N ALA A 4 -5.43 -6.61 -22.34
CA ALA A 4 -6.80 -7.06 -22.34
C ALA A 4 -7.12 -7.97 -21.13
N GLU A 5 -6.21 -8.87 -20.77
CA GLU A 5 -6.34 -9.73 -19.59
C GLU A 5 -6.33 -8.90 -18.29
N VAL A 6 -5.38 -7.98 -18.13
CA VAL A 6 -5.32 -7.11 -16.94
C VAL A 6 -6.60 -6.29 -16.80
N ARG A 7 -7.12 -5.75 -17.93
CA ARG A 7 -8.38 -5.00 -17.91
C ARG A 7 -9.58 -5.87 -17.51
N ALA A 8 -9.66 -7.09 -18.03
CA ALA A 8 -10.73 -8.03 -17.69
C ALA A 8 -10.70 -8.39 -16.19
N GLU A 9 -9.52 -8.65 -15.63
CA GLU A 9 -9.34 -8.94 -14.21
C GLU A 9 -9.79 -7.74 -13.34
N LEU A 10 -9.37 -6.52 -13.65
CA LEU A 10 -9.78 -5.34 -12.88
C LEU A 10 -11.29 -5.12 -12.96
N VAL A 11 -11.90 -5.28 -14.13
CA VAL A 11 -13.36 -5.16 -14.31
C VAL A 11 -14.09 -6.18 -13.46
N ALA A 12 -13.66 -7.45 -13.50
CA ALA A 12 -14.25 -8.53 -12.71
C ALA A 12 -14.10 -8.27 -11.20
N ALA A 13 -12.90 -7.88 -10.74
CA ALA A 13 -12.66 -7.55 -9.34
C ALA A 13 -13.52 -6.37 -8.84
N ARG A 14 -13.66 -5.32 -9.63
CA ARG A 14 -14.51 -4.16 -9.29
C ARG A 14 -15.99 -4.52 -9.25
N ALA A 15 -16.46 -5.34 -10.20
CA ALA A 15 -17.84 -5.81 -10.20
C ALA A 15 -18.17 -6.64 -8.94
N GLU A 16 -17.26 -7.52 -8.56
CA GLU A 16 -17.44 -8.34 -7.36
C GLU A 16 -17.35 -7.49 -6.08
N PHE A 17 -16.45 -6.53 -6.02
CA PHE A 17 -16.36 -5.58 -4.91
C PHE A 17 -17.66 -4.78 -4.76
N LEU A 18 -18.20 -4.25 -5.87
CA LEU A 18 -19.48 -3.53 -5.87
C LEU A 18 -20.63 -4.43 -5.38
N ARG A 19 -20.66 -5.69 -5.83
CA ARG A 19 -21.66 -6.68 -5.42
C ARG A 19 -21.64 -6.93 -3.92
N ILE A 20 -20.45 -7.02 -3.32
CA ILE A 20 -20.27 -7.33 -1.88
C ILE A 20 -20.50 -6.12 -1.01
N PHE A 21 -19.92 -4.97 -1.36
CA PHE A 21 -19.84 -3.80 -0.51
C PHE A 21 -20.82 -2.69 -0.86
N GLY A 22 -21.50 -2.75 -2.02
CA GLY A 22 -22.51 -1.78 -2.44
C GLY A 22 -21.94 -0.44 -2.96
N PHE A 23 -20.61 -0.31 -3.10
CA PHE A 23 -19.95 0.85 -3.68
C PHE A 23 -18.74 0.43 -4.53
N GLU A 24 -18.31 1.31 -5.42
CA GLU A 24 -17.23 1.01 -6.36
C GLU A 24 -15.84 1.00 -5.69
N ALA A 25 -15.01 0.00 -6.01
CA ALA A 25 -13.59 0.04 -5.71
C ALA A 25 -12.90 1.13 -6.53
N ARG A 26 -12.16 2.00 -5.85
CA ARG A 26 -11.46 3.15 -6.45
C ARG A 26 -9.95 3.08 -6.27
N THR A 27 -9.45 1.97 -5.79
CA THR A 27 -8.04 1.75 -5.47
C THR A 27 -7.62 0.36 -5.92
N ALA A 28 -6.32 0.15 -6.08
CA ALA A 28 -5.75 -1.14 -6.40
C ALA A 28 -4.54 -1.45 -5.52
N GLY A 29 -4.26 -2.74 -5.35
CA GLY A 29 -3.06 -3.26 -4.73
C GLY A 29 -2.74 -4.61 -5.34
N ALA A 30 -1.65 -4.69 -6.12
CA ALA A 30 -1.25 -5.93 -6.76
C ALA A 30 -0.57 -6.87 -5.74
N PRO A 31 -0.97 -8.15 -5.66
CA PRO A 31 -0.34 -9.13 -4.79
C PRO A 31 1.18 -9.19 -5.01
N GLY A 32 1.95 -9.19 -3.92
CA GLY A 32 3.41 -9.21 -3.98
C GLY A 32 4.02 -8.02 -4.72
N TRP A 33 3.30 -6.89 -4.81
CA TRP A 33 3.71 -5.68 -5.54
C TRP A 33 4.02 -5.94 -7.02
N GLN A 34 3.35 -6.92 -7.63
CA GLN A 34 3.54 -7.33 -9.03
C GLN A 34 2.74 -6.44 -9.98
N SER A 35 3.25 -5.25 -10.28
CA SER A 35 2.65 -4.33 -11.26
C SER A 35 3.58 -4.06 -12.45
N ASN A 36 3.01 -3.62 -13.56
CA ASN A 36 3.71 -3.33 -14.80
C ASN A 36 3.06 -2.17 -15.57
N ALA A 37 3.56 -1.84 -16.75
CA ALA A 37 3.01 -0.77 -17.57
C ALA A 37 1.54 -1.02 -17.96
N GLN A 38 1.14 -2.27 -18.19
CA GLN A 38 -0.23 -2.63 -18.54
C GLN A 38 -1.18 -2.41 -17.34
N SER A 39 -0.79 -2.79 -16.12
CA SER A 39 -1.61 -2.50 -14.94
C SER A 39 -1.77 -1.00 -14.72
N ARG A 40 -0.71 -0.21 -14.88
CA ARG A 40 -0.77 1.25 -14.75
C ARG A 40 -1.69 1.90 -15.79
N GLU A 41 -1.68 1.40 -17.02
CA GLU A 41 -2.57 1.88 -18.08
C GLU A 41 -4.03 1.60 -17.74
N VAL A 42 -4.34 0.40 -17.27
CA VAL A 42 -5.70 0.01 -16.86
C VAL A 42 -6.17 0.80 -15.63
N TYR A 43 -5.29 1.13 -14.69
CA TYR A 43 -5.61 1.96 -13.53
C TYR A 43 -5.95 3.40 -13.94
N ASP A 44 -5.19 3.96 -14.89
CA ASP A 44 -5.48 5.30 -15.44
C ASP A 44 -6.81 5.31 -16.19
N GLU A 45 -7.09 4.30 -17.04
CA GLU A 45 -8.37 4.15 -17.74
C GLU A 45 -9.55 4.03 -16.76
N ALA A 46 -9.36 3.32 -15.65
CA ALA A 46 -10.36 3.15 -14.61
C ALA A 46 -10.51 4.35 -13.67
N ASN A 47 -9.68 5.39 -13.82
CA ASN A 47 -9.62 6.57 -12.96
C ASN A 47 -9.50 6.18 -11.47
N LEU A 48 -8.60 5.25 -11.14
CA LEU A 48 -8.36 4.90 -9.76
C LEU A 48 -7.77 6.09 -9.00
N LEU A 49 -8.14 6.22 -7.73
CA LEU A 49 -7.66 7.28 -6.85
C LEU A 49 -6.17 7.10 -6.54
N TYR A 50 -5.78 5.87 -6.21
CA TYR A 50 -4.40 5.47 -5.99
C TYR A 50 -4.21 3.96 -6.21
N ALA A 51 -2.96 3.56 -6.34
CA ALA A 51 -2.51 2.18 -6.22
C ALA A 51 -1.45 2.07 -5.13
N SER A 52 -1.26 0.87 -4.58
CA SER A 52 -0.21 0.55 -3.61
C SER A 52 0.51 -0.72 -4.06
N ASP A 53 1.28 -0.58 -5.14
CA ASP A 53 1.92 -1.69 -5.87
C ASP A 53 3.45 -1.66 -5.75
N THR A 54 4.00 -0.89 -4.82
CA THR A 54 5.46 -0.79 -4.66
C THR A 54 5.87 -0.74 -3.21
N ARG A 55 7.16 -1.01 -3.01
CA ARG A 55 7.87 -0.68 -1.78
C ARG A 55 8.58 0.64 -1.96
N GLY A 56 8.59 1.48 -0.94
CA GLY A 56 9.28 2.77 -1.06
C GLY A 56 9.03 3.72 0.09
N GLY A 57 9.53 4.94 -0.06
CA GLY A 57 9.54 5.90 1.03
C GLY A 57 8.51 7.04 0.93
N ALA A 58 7.97 7.33 -0.25
CA ALA A 58 7.04 8.45 -0.42
C ALA A 58 6.17 8.27 -1.67
N PRO A 59 4.94 8.82 -1.68
CA PRO A 59 4.05 8.82 -2.83
C PRO A 59 4.65 9.48 -4.07
N PHE A 60 4.26 8.98 -5.25
CA PHE A 60 4.75 9.47 -6.53
C PHE A 60 3.80 9.11 -7.68
N PHE A 61 3.96 9.77 -8.83
CA PHE A 61 3.36 9.31 -10.08
C PHE A 61 4.37 8.43 -10.82
N PRO A 62 4.00 7.18 -11.18
CA PRO A 62 4.92 6.27 -11.86
C PRO A 62 5.24 6.74 -13.28
N ARG A 63 6.48 6.48 -13.73
CA ARG A 63 6.91 6.56 -15.12
C ARG A 63 7.59 5.24 -15.49
N ILE A 64 7.13 4.58 -16.55
CA ILE A 64 7.69 3.31 -17.02
C ILE A 64 8.03 3.44 -18.50
N GLY A 65 9.27 3.16 -18.86
CA GLY A 65 9.73 3.29 -20.25
C GLY A 65 9.57 4.70 -20.83
N GLY A 66 9.69 5.74 -19.98
CA GLY A 66 9.51 7.13 -20.36
C GLY A 66 8.04 7.62 -20.37
N LYS A 67 7.05 6.73 -20.33
CA LYS A 67 5.61 7.08 -20.27
C LYS A 67 5.19 7.35 -18.82
N PRO A 68 4.73 8.57 -18.47
CA PRO A 68 4.16 8.84 -17.15
C PRO A 68 2.73 8.29 -17.04
N PHE A 69 2.33 7.94 -15.81
CA PHE A 69 0.98 7.50 -15.47
C PHE A 69 0.33 8.47 -14.46
N ASN A 70 -1.00 8.48 -14.42
CA ASN A 70 -1.78 9.46 -13.66
C ASN A 70 -2.32 8.94 -12.34
N THR A 71 -2.42 7.62 -12.17
CA THR A 71 -2.83 7.02 -10.91
C THR A 71 -1.70 7.19 -9.88
N LEU A 72 -2.03 7.80 -8.74
CA LEU A 72 -1.08 8.01 -7.63
C LEU A 72 -0.58 6.66 -7.11
N GLU A 73 0.71 6.51 -6.95
CA GLU A 73 1.31 5.39 -6.24
C GLU A 73 1.60 5.78 -4.79
N ILE A 74 1.08 5.01 -3.84
CA ILE A 74 1.36 5.13 -2.41
C ILE A 74 2.06 3.85 -1.97
N PRO A 75 3.40 3.86 -1.87
CA PRO A 75 4.15 2.65 -1.57
C PRO A 75 3.98 2.19 -0.12
N SER A 76 4.07 0.87 0.11
CA SER A 76 4.25 0.30 1.44
C SER A 76 5.62 0.72 1.98
N THR A 77 5.64 1.36 3.16
CA THR A 77 6.87 1.93 3.74
C THR A 77 7.44 1.07 4.87
N LEU A 78 6.58 0.30 5.54
CA LEU A 78 6.99 -0.60 6.61
C LEU A 78 7.11 -2.05 6.09
N PRO A 79 7.98 -2.88 6.67
CA PRO A 79 7.98 -4.31 6.36
C PRO A 79 6.61 -4.93 6.73
N THR A 80 6.26 -6.04 6.10
CA THR A 80 5.11 -6.85 6.51
C THR A 80 5.55 -7.86 7.58
N PHE A 81 4.60 -8.43 8.34
CA PHE A 81 4.96 -9.41 9.37
C PHE A 81 5.64 -10.65 8.78
N ASP A 82 5.19 -11.14 7.63
CA ASP A 82 5.78 -12.30 6.96
C ASP A 82 7.21 -12.05 6.46
N GLU A 83 7.57 -10.81 6.18
CA GLU A 83 8.96 -10.44 5.86
C GLU A 83 9.90 -10.55 7.08
N LEU A 84 9.38 -10.44 8.30
CA LEU A 84 10.16 -10.46 9.53
C LEU A 84 10.10 -11.83 10.25
N MET A 85 8.93 -12.48 10.22
CA MET A 85 8.68 -13.71 10.94
C MET A 85 9.64 -14.83 10.56
N GLY A 86 10.06 -15.60 11.58
CA GLY A 86 10.97 -16.74 11.40
C GLY A 86 12.42 -16.37 11.12
N ARG A 87 12.75 -15.09 11.06
CA ARG A 87 14.14 -14.64 10.95
C ARG A 87 14.78 -14.51 12.33
N PRO A 88 15.98 -15.05 12.55
CA PRO A 88 16.66 -14.97 13.86
C PRO A 88 16.86 -13.53 14.37
N GLU A 89 16.99 -12.56 13.44
CA GLU A 89 17.20 -11.15 13.74
C GLU A 89 15.93 -10.46 14.29
N TYR A 90 14.75 -11.07 14.07
CA TYR A 90 13.45 -10.54 14.46
C TYR A 90 12.61 -11.57 15.26
N PRO A 91 13.07 -11.96 16.48
CA PRO A 91 12.23 -12.77 17.36
C PRO A 91 10.90 -12.06 17.65
N ASP A 92 9.81 -12.81 17.79
CA ASP A 92 8.46 -12.25 17.95
C ASP A 92 8.39 -11.13 19.02
N HIS A 93 9.08 -11.30 20.15
CA HIS A 93 9.10 -10.32 21.24
C HIS A 93 9.81 -8.99 20.91
N THR A 94 10.51 -8.89 19.79
CA THR A 94 11.20 -7.65 19.35
C THR A 94 10.46 -6.93 18.23
N ILE A 95 9.49 -7.58 17.58
CA ILE A 95 8.82 -7.06 16.38
C ILE A 95 8.11 -5.73 16.68
N VAL A 96 7.38 -5.61 17.78
CA VAL A 96 6.69 -4.36 18.15
C VAL A 96 7.68 -3.22 18.32
N ALA A 97 8.76 -3.44 19.06
CA ALA A 97 9.80 -2.42 19.26
C ALA A 97 10.50 -2.05 17.94
N HIS A 98 10.69 -3.02 17.04
CA HIS A 98 11.24 -2.76 15.70
C HIS A 98 10.35 -1.82 14.89
N TYR A 99 9.03 -2.07 14.80
CA TYR A 99 8.10 -1.20 14.10
C TYR A 99 8.06 0.21 14.70
N LEU A 100 7.98 0.34 16.03
CA LEU A 100 8.03 1.66 16.68
C LEU A 100 9.35 2.38 16.39
N GLY A 101 10.46 1.66 16.35
CA GLY A 101 11.77 2.19 15.99
C GLY A 101 11.79 2.75 14.55
N LEU A 102 11.22 2.01 13.59
CA LEU A 102 11.10 2.47 12.20
C LEU A 102 10.24 3.73 12.07
N MET A 103 9.09 3.76 12.76
CA MET A 103 8.20 4.93 12.75
C MET A 103 8.87 6.15 13.37
N LYS A 104 9.58 5.99 14.49
CA LYS A 104 10.30 7.07 15.17
C LYS A 104 11.50 7.59 14.37
N ALA A 105 12.17 6.72 13.64
CA ALA A 105 13.33 7.10 12.81
C ALA A 105 12.96 8.10 11.70
N ASP A 106 11.70 8.11 11.27
CA ASP A 106 11.17 9.06 10.28
C ASP A 106 9.76 9.51 10.67
N ALA A 107 9.64 10.13 11.85
CA ALA A 107 8.35 10.53 12.43
C ALA A 107 7.61 11.63 11.63
N ALA A 108 8.28 12.30 10.70
CA ALA A 108 7.66 13.28 9.81
C ALA A 108 6.94 12.63 8.61
N ARG A 109 7.11 11.32 8.42
CA ARG A 109 6.51 10.59 7.30
C ARG A 109 5.20 9.93 7.71
N THR A 110 4.24 9.92 6.79
CA THR A 110 3.12 8.97 6.85
C THR A 110 3.62 7.59 6.46
N HIS A 111 3.52 6.65 7.38
CA HIS A 111 3.89 5.26 7.16
C HIS A 111 2.71 4.45 6.62
N VAL A 112 3.00 3.54 5.70
CA VAL A 112 2.02 2.60 5.14
C VAL A 112 2.45 1.19 5.50
N PHE A 113 1.53 0.48 6.17
CA PHE A 113 1.72 -0.90 6.61
C PHE A 113 0.75 -1.81 5.84
N THR A 114 1.28 -2.81 5.15
CA THR A 114 0.48 -3.82 4.45
C THR A 114 0.19 -4.98 5.39
N LEU A 115 -1.09 -5.36 5.49
CA LEU A 115 -1.60 -6.42 6.36
C LEU A 115 -2.08 -7.60 5.52
N HIS A 116 -1.90 -8.81 6.07
CA HIS A 116 -2.45 -10.05 5.52
C HIS A 116 -3.44 -10.65 6.51
N ALA A 117 -4.66 -10.89 6.07
CA ALA A 117 -5.73 -11.37 6.95
C ALA A 117 -5.37 -12.66 7.69
N GLU A 118 -4.65 -13.58 7.03
CA GLU A 118 -4.18 -14.86 7.57
C GLU A 118 -3.02 -14.71 8.56
N ILE A 119 -2.28 -13.62 8.52
CA ILE A 119 -1.15 -13.37 9.42
C ILE A 119 -1.62 -12.48 10.58
N GLU A 120 -1.84 -11.22 10.34
CA GLU A 120 -2.22 -10.24 11.37
C GLU A 120 -3.62 -10.49 11.92
N GLY A 121 -4.53 -11.01 11.09
CA GLY A 121 -5.91 -11.32 11.51
C GLY A 121 -6.06 -12.68 12.20
N MET A 122 -5.15 -13.62 11.97
CA MET A 122 -5.25 -15.02 12.46
C MET A 122 -3.97 -15.47 13.18
N GLY A 123 -2.93 -15.84 12.44
CA GLY A 123 -1.74 -16.51 12.97
C GLY A 123 -0.90 -15.66 13.94
N ARG A 124 -0.94 -14.35 13.83
CA ARG A 124 -0.21 -13.38 14.65
C ARG A 124 -1.11 -12.28 15.23
N ARG A 125 -2.37 -12.60 15.41
CA ARG A 125 -3.36 -11.65 15.91
C ARG A 125 -2.95 -10.97 17.22
N THR A 126 -2.44 -11.71 18.18
CA THR A 126 -1.99 -11.17 19.48
C THR A 126 -0.87 -10.16 19.28
N LEU A 127 0.16 -10.51 18.52
CA LEU A 127 1.29 -9.63 18.22
C LEU A 127 0.83 -8.35 17.49
N PHE A 128 -0.13 -8.48 16.58
CA PHE A 128 -0.71 -7.32 15.90
C PHE A 128 -1.51 -6.41 16.85
N GLN A 129 -2.27 -7.00 17.78
CA GLN A 129 -2.96 -6.24 18.84
C GLN A 129 -1.97 -5.51 19.76
N GLU A 130 -0.86 -6.14 20.12
CA GLU A 130 0.22 -5.51 20.88
C GLU A 130 0.83 -4.32 20.12
N LEU A 131 1.08 -4.46 18.81
CA LEU A 131 1.56 -3.37 17.96
C LEU A 131 0.57 -2.20 17.94
N LEU A 132 -0.72 -2.46 17.73
CA LEU A 132 -1.75 -1.40 17.72
C LEU A 132 -1.84 -0.70 19.08
N GLY A 133 -1.78 -1.46 20.18
CA GLY A 133 -1.77 -0.90 21.53
C GLY A 133 -0.54 -0.02 21.79
N ALA A 134 0.63 -0.47 21.37
CA ALA A 134 1.87 0.29 21.49
C ALA A 134 1.85 1.57 20.63
N CYS A 135 1.35 1.51 19.39
CA CYS A 135 1.14 2.69 18.56
C CYS A 135 0.21 3.71 19.22
N SER A 136 -0.88 3.25 19.84
CA SER A 136 -1.81 4.13 20.56
C SER A 136 -1.15 4.84 21.76
N VAL A 137 -0.33 4.11 22.53
CA VAL A 137 0.43 4.68 23.66
C VAL A 137 1.45 5.73 23.19
N GLU A 138 2.08 5.50 22.04
CA GLU A 138 3.05 6.43 21.45
C GLU A 138 2.40 7.60 20.71
N GLY A 139 1.06 7.68 20.68
CA GLY A 139 0.31 8.76 20.02
C GLY A 139 0.34 8.68 18.50
N VAL A 140 0.55 7.51 17.92
CA VAL A 140 0.46 7.31 16.46
C VAL A 140 -0.99 7.48 16.01
N GLU A 141 -1.21 8.38 15.06
CA GLU A 141 -2.51 8.58 14.44
C GLU A 141 -2.70 7.62 13.27
N PHE A 142 -3.85 6.94 13.23
CA PHE A 142 -4.23 6.09 12.11
C PHE A 142 -5.16 6.83 11.17
N ILE A 143 -4.79 6.93 9.91
CA ILE A 143 -5.59 7.57 8.87
C ILE A 143 -5.94 6.58 7.76
N ARG A 144 -7.04 6.85 7.06
CA ARG A 144 -7.41 6.04 5.90
C ARG A 144 -6.55 6.42 4.70
N MET A 145 -6.11 5.42 3.94
CA MET A 145 -5.29 5.69 2.75
C MET A 145 -6.01 6.52 1.68
N ASP A 146 -7.34 6.42 1.56
CA ASP A 146 -8.08 7.22 0.61
C ASP A 146 -8.19 8.70 1.02
N ASP A 147 -8.23 9.01 2.32
CA ASP A 147 -8.16 10.38 2.83
C ASP A 147 -6.75 10.96 2.62
N TYR A 148 -5.73 10.19 2.91
CA TYR A 148 -4.33 10.56 2.62
C TYR A 148 -4.11 10.81 1.12
N ALA A 149 -4.63 9.95 0.24
CA ALA A 149 -4.54 10.15 -1.20
C ALA A 149 -5.23 11.44 -1.65
N ARG A 150 -6.40 11.78 -1.10
CA ARG A 150 -7.11 13.04 -1.42
C ARG A 150 -6.34 14.25 -0.97
N GLU A 151 -5.77 14.21 0.23
CA GLU A 151 -4.91 15.28 0.75
C GLU A 151 -3.72 15.53 -0.17
N LEU A 152 -3.00 14.48 -0.55
CA LEU A 152 -1.88 14.57 -1.48
C LEU A 152 -2.31 15.17 -2.84
N LEU A 153 -3.41 14.67 -3.40
CA LEU A 153 -3.90 15.10 -4.71
C LEU A 153 -4.45 16.53 -4.71
N ALA A 154 -4.78 17.11 -3.56
CA ALA A 154 -5.12 18.53 -3.44
C ALA A 154 -3.94 19.44 -3.86
N ASN A 155 -2.71 18.96 -3.74
CA ASN A 155 -1.51 19.62 -4.25
C ASN A 155 -0.73 18.71 -5.20
N ARG A 156 -1.40 18.22 -6.24
CA ARG A 156 -0.85 17.28 -7.22
C ARG A 156 0.51 17.70 -7.79
N ALA A 157 0.73 19.00 -7.98
CA ALA A 157 1.97 19.53 -8.54
C ALA A 157 3.20 19.32 -7.65
N ALA A 158 3.00 19.11 -6.35
CA ALA A 158 4.08 18.81 -5.41
C ALA A 158 4.50 17.34 -5.40
N ILE A 159 3.70 16.45 -6.01
CA ILE A 159 3.99 15.01 -6.03
C ILE A 159 4.98 14.73 -7.17
N PRO A 160 6.13 14.11 -6.88
CA PRO A 160 7.14 13.83 -7.90
C PRO A 160 6.67 12.75 -8.88
N VAL A 161 7.16 12.83 -10.12
CA VAL A 161 7.13 11.71 -11.07
C VAL A 161 8.43 10.93 -10.90
N ARG A 162 8.34 9.61 -10.73
CA ARG A 162 9.49 8.73 -10.53
C ARG A 162 9.50 7.57 -11.52
N ASP A 163 10.71 7.20 -11.96
CA ASP A 163 10.87 6.00 -12.76
C ASP A 163 10.64 4.77 -11.89
N GLN A 164 9.68 3.96 -12.29
CA GLN A 164 9.45 2.64 -11.70
C GLN A 164 10.27 1.63 -12.50
N VAL A 165 11.33 1.12 -11.88
CA VAL A 165 12.13 0.03 -12.42
C VAL A 165 11.54 -1.27 -11.86
N ARG A 166 11.47 -2.29 -12.71
CA ARG A 166 11.06 -3.64 -12.31
C ARG A 166 12.19 -4.36 -11.59
#